data_ad907ec23a36f180019129f1e551cc78
#
_entry.id   ad907ec23a36f180019129f1e551cc78
#
_cell.length_a   1.000
_cell.length_b   1.000
_cell.length_c   1.000
_cell.angle_alpha   90.00
_cell.angle_beta   90.00
_cell.angle_gamma   90.00
#
_symmetry.space_group_name_H-M   'P 1'
#
loop_
_entity.id
_entity.type
_entity.pdbx_description
1 polymer ?
#
loop_
_entity_poly.entity_id
_entity_poly.type
_entity_poly.pdbx_seq_one_letter_code
_entity_poly.pdbx_strand_id
1 'polypeptide(L)'
;MSQLFELLFGQYSAHQSIDIGLEITAVVFGFLSVWYAKKNHIWVFPTGLISTSIFVYLLWKWALLGDTMINAYYFAMSVYGWYVWTRKTNEQTTPISRINTKEKQTSFVIFIITLVFVYVVYQSAGKWTSWTAYVDTVTTAIFLSLIHI
;
A
#
# COMPACT_ATOMS: atom_id res chain seq x y z
N MET A 1 7.65 6.58 31.37
CA MET A 1 6.46 6.27 30.53
C MET A 1 6.01 7.45 29.69
N SER A 2 6.29 8.69 30.07
CA SER A 2 5.93 9.93 29.31
C SER A 2 6.62 10.07 27.95
N GLN A 3 7.92 9.77 27.85
CA GLN A 3 8.68 9.95 26.59
C GLN A 3 8.23 8.99 25.48
N LEU A 4 7.89 7.77 25.83
CA LEU A 4 7.41 6.76 24.86
C LEU A 4 5.99 7.09 24.39
N PHE A 5 5.17 7.65 25.28
CA PHE A 5 3.84 8.12 24.95
C PHE A 5 3.90 9.37 24.04
N GLU A 6 4.76 10.33 24.32
CA GLU A 6 4.97 11.49 23.44
C GLU A 6 5.56 11.10 22.09
N LEU A 7 6.45 10.10 22.03
CA LEU A 7 7.04 9.62 20.79
C LEU A 7 6.01 8.90 19.90
N LEU A 8 5.05 8.20 20.51
CA LEU A 8 4.02 7.47 19.78
C LEU A 8 2.78 8.32 19.46
N PHE A 9 2.42 9.26 20.34
CA PHE A 9 1.17 10.02 20.24
C PHE A 9 1.35 11.53 20.12
N GLY A 10 2.56 12.05 20.27
CA GLY A 10 2.83 13.49 20.18
C GLY A 10 2.48 14.10 18.82
N GLN A 11 2.58 13.31 17.76
CA GLN A 11 2.15 13.73 16.41
C GLN A 11 0.64 13.99 16.31
N TYR A 12 -0.19 13.33 17.13
CA TYR A 12 -1.64 13.50 17.12
C TYR A 12 -2.11 14.80 17.78
N SER A 13 -1.28 15.42 18.62
CA SER A 13 -1.61 16.70 19.25
C SER A 13 -1.65 17.87 18.25
N ALA A 14 -0.99 17.74 17.11
CA ALA A 14 -0.95 18.72 16.01
C ALA A 14 -2.05 18.51 14.96
N HIS A 15 -2.79 17.37 14.99
CA HIS A 15 -3.80 17.03 14.00
C HIS A 15 -5.22 17.35 14.49
N GLN A 16 -6.08 17.76 13.57
CA GLN A 16 -7.50 17.99 13.90
C GLN A 16 -8.17 16.65 14.27
N SER A 17 -9.07 16.68 15.25
CA SER A 17 -9.81 15.46 15.68
C SER A 17 -10.50 14.72 14.54
N ILE A 18 -10.90 15.44 13.47
CA ILE A 18 -11.49 14.86 12.27
C ILE A 18 -10.48 14.00 11.51
N ASP A 19 -9.22 14.45 11.38
CA ASP A 19 -8.18 13.70 10.67
C ASP A 19 -7.86 12.38 11.39
N ILE A 20 -7.82 12.42 12.72
CA ILE A 20 -7.64 11.21 13.55
C ILE A 20 -8.80 10.23 13.33
N GLY A 21 -10.04 10.73 13.28
CA GLY A 21 -11.21 9.90 13.00
C GLY A 21 -11.18 9.26 11.62
N LEU A 22 -10.74 10.02 10.61
CA LEU A 22 -10.54 9.50 9.25
C LEU A 22 -9.42 8.47 9.19
N GLU A 23 -8.31 8.71 9.86
CA GLU A 23 -7.18 7.77 9.92
C GLU A 23 -7.60 6.43 10.55
N ILE A 24 -8.27 6.47 11.70
CA ILE A 24 -8.79 5.25 12.35
C ILE A 24 -9.75 4.52 11.41
N THR A 25 -10.64 5.24 10.73
CA THR A 25 -11.58 4.66 9.77
C THR A 25 -10.82 3.98 8.62
N ALA A 26 -9.83 4.66 8.05
CA ALA A 26 -9.00 4.10 6.98
C ALA A 26 -8.28 2.83 7.41
N VAL A 27 -7.71 2.82 8.62
CA VAL A 27 -7.04 1.64 9.19
C VAL A 27 -8.01 0.48 9.37
N VAL A 28 -9.21 0.71 9.91
CA VAL A 28 -10.23 -0.32 10.09
C VAL A 28 -10.64 -0.93 8.74
N PHE A 29 -10.91 -0.09 7.73
CA PHE A 29 -11.23 -0.58 6.39
C PHE A 29 -10.06 -1.30 5.73
N GLY A 30 -8.82 -0.88 5.98
CA GLY A 30 -7.62 -1.59 5.55
C GLY A 30 -7.53 -3.00 6.16
N PHE A 31 -7.75 -3.13 7.45
CA PHE A 31 -7.82 -4.44 8.12
C PHE A 31 -8.93 -5.32 7.55
N LEU A 32 -10.12 -4.76 7.32
CA LEU A 32 -11.23 -5.50 6.70
C LEU A 32 -10.87 -5.97 5.29
N SER A 33 -10.18 -5.16 4.50
CA SER A 33 -9.69 -5.54 3.18
C SER A 33 -8.76 -6.74 3.24
N VAL A 34 -7.75 -6.71 4.13
CA VAL A 34 -6.83 -7.85 4.34
C VAL A 34 -7.58 -9.10 4.83
N TRP A 35 -8.56 -8.93 5.71
CA TRP A 35 -9.39 -10.03 6.18
C TRP A 35 -10.20 -10.68 5.04
N TYR A 36 -10.81 -9.87 4.16
CA TYR A 36 -11.51 -10.36 2.99
C TYR A 36 -10.57 -10.97 1.94
N ALA A 37 -9.36 -10.44 1.78
CA ALA A 37 -8.33 -11.03 0.94
C ALA A 37 -7.99 -12.47 1.38
N LYS A 38 -7.80 -12.69 2.69
CA LYS A 38 -7.58 -14.02 3.27
C LYS A 38 -8.73 -14.99 2.95
N LYS A 39 -9.97 -14.48 2.88
CA LYS A 39 -11.17 -15.28 2.54
C LYS A 39 -11.43 -15.40 1.04
N ASN A 40 -10.58 -14.84 0.21
CA ASN A 40 -10.77 -14.78 -1.25
C ASN A 40 -12.14 -14.20 -1.64
N HIS A 41 -12.57 -13.13 -0.95
CA HIS A 41 -13.91 -12.56 -1.07
C HIS A 41 -13.87 -11.21 -1.77
N ILE A 42 -14.82 -10.94 -2.67
CA ILE A 42 -14.86 -9.72 -3.51
C ILE A 42 -14.85 -8.41 -2.70
N TRP A 43 -15.31 -8.42 -1.44
CA TRP A 43 -15.32 -7.24 -0.57
C TRP A 43 -13.92 -6.69 -0.25
N VAL A 44 -12.85 -7.41 -0.63
CA VAL A 44 -11.47 -6.89 -0.57
C VAL A 44 -11.34 -5.57 -1.30
N PHE A 45 -11.96 -5.44 -2.47
CA PHE A 45 -11.83 -4.25 -3.31
C PHE A 45 -12.58 -3.03 -2.76
N PRO A 46 -13.89 -3.09 -2.42
CA PRO A 46 -14.59 -1.95 -1.85
C PRO A 46 -13.98 -1.45 -0.54
N THR A 47 -13.60 -2.35 0.36
CA THR A 47 -12.98 -1.96 1.63
C THR A 47 -11.59 -1.37 1.42
N GLY A 48 -10.78 -1.92 0.51
CA GLY A 48 -9.50 -1.36 0.13
C GLY A 48 -9.62 0.03 -0.53
N LEU A 49 -10.62 0.23 -1.39
CA LEU A 49 -10.88 1.52 -2.03
C LEU A 49 -11.24 2.60 -1.00
N ILE A 50 -12.07 2.30 -0.01
CA ILE A 50 -12.41 3.24 1.06
C ILE A 50 -11.14 3.62 1.84
N SER A 51 -10.37 2.64 2.27
CA SER A 51 -9.12 2.85 3.01
C SER A 51 -8.13 3.72 2.23
N THR A 52 -7.80 3.34 1.00
CA THR A 52 -6.82 4.06 0.17
C THR A 52 -7.28 5.46 -0.22
N SER A 53 -8.59 5.68 -0.45
CA SER A 53 -9.14 7.01 -0.72
C SER A 53 -8.91 7.97 0.45
N ILE A 54 -9.19 7.51 1.66
CA ILE A 54 -8.98 8.30 2.88
C ILE A 54 -7.50 8.60 3.08
N PHE A 55 -6.62 7.60 2.89
CA PHE A 55 -5.19 7.80 3.00
C PHE A 55 -4.64 8.76 1.94
N VAL A 56 -5.08 8.68 0.69
CA VAL A 56 -4.69 9.63 -0.36
C VAL A 56 -5.05 11.07 0.07
N TYR A 57 -6.26 11.28 0.60
CA TYR A 57 -6.68 12.59 1.09
C TYR A 57 -5.83 13.10 2.25
N LEU A 58 -5.60 12.27 3.28
CA LEU A 58 -4.83 12.66 4.47
C LEU A 58 -3.36 12.93 4.13
N LEU A 59 -2.74 12.05 3.35
CA LEU A 59 -1.33 12.16 2.97
C LEU A 59 -1.10 13.38 2.07
N TRP A 60 -2.04 13.67 1.17
CA TRP A 60 -2.01 14.91 0.38
C TRP A 60 -2.08 16.14 1.28
N LYS A 61 -3.01 16.15 2.25
CA LYS A 61 -3.16 17.24 3.21
C LYS A 61 -1.89 17.47 4.04
N TRP A 62 -1.17 16.40 4.36
CA TRP A 62 0.08 16.45 5.13
C TRP A 62 1.33 16.67 4.26
N ALA A 63 1.15 16.92 2.95
CA ALA A 63 2.22 17.12 1.97
C ALA A 63 3.21 15.93 1.86
N LEU A 64 2.76 14.72 2.19
CA LEU A 64 3.50 13.48 2.03
C LEU A 64 3.30 12.91 0.61
N LEU A 65 3.85 13.60 -0.38
CA LEU A 65 3.59 13.32 -1.80
C LEU A 65 4.01 11.91 -2.23
N GLY A 66 5.10 11.37 -1.68
CA GLY A 66 5.56 10.00 -1.98
C GLY A 66 4.52 8.95 -1.56
N ASP A 67 4.09 9.02 -0.31
CA ASP A 67 3.08 8.10 0.22
C ASP A 67 1.71 8.30 -0.46
N THR A 68 1.38 9.54 -0.83
CA THR A 68 0.18 9.84 -1.61
C THR A 68 0.18 9.13 -2.96
N MET A 69 1.32 9.15 -3.68
CA MET A 69 1.45 8.46 -4.97
C MET A 69 1.30 6.95 -4.84
N ILE A 70 1.91 6.35 -3.81
CA ILE A 70 1.79 4.91 -3.53
C ILE A 70 0.34 4.54 -3.24
N ASN A 71 -0.34 5.30 -2.38
CA ASN A 71 -1.75 5.04 -2.07
C ASN A 71 -2.68 5.28 -3.26
N ALA A 72 -2.40 6.28 -4.11
CA ALA A 72 -3.13 6.49 -5.36
C ALA A 72 -2.94 5.31 -6.33
N TYR A 73 -1.74 4.75 -6.40
CA TYR A 73 -1.48 3.52 -7.16
C TYR A 73 -2.29 2.34 -6.62
N TYR A 74 -2.31 2.11 -5.30
CA TYR A 74 -3.12 1.05 -4.69
C TYR A 74 -4.61 1.25 -4.94
N PHE A 75 -5.09 2.50 -4.91
CA PHE A 75 -6.46 2.82 -5.29
C PHE A 75 -6.76 2.39 -6.73
N ALA A 76 -5.92 2.80 -7.69
CA ALA A 76 -6.09 2.43 -9.10
C ALA A 76 -6.07 0.90 -9.31
N MET A 77 -5.15 0.20 -8.64
CA MET A 77 -5.05 -1.26 -8.71
C MET A 77 -6.25 -1.96 -8.06
N SER A 78 -6.83 -1.39 -7.01
CA SER A 78 -8.07 -1.91 -6.40
C SER A 78 -9.27 -1.76 -7.33
N VAL A 79 -9.39 -0.63 -8.05
CA VAL A 79 -10.42 -0.42 -9.09
C VAL A 79 -10.24 -1.43 -10.22
N TYR A 80 -9.02 -1.59 -10.72
CA TYR A 80 -8.71 -2.54 -11.76
C TYR A 80 -9.00 -3.99 -11.34
N GLY A 81 -8.58 -4.37 -10.14
CA GLY A 81 -8.85 -5.69 -9.58
C GLY A 81 -10.35 -5.98 -9.44
N TRP A 82 -11.12 -4.98 -8.96
CA TRP A 82 -12.57 -5.09 -8.89
C TRP A 82 -13.20 -5.31 -10.26
N TYR A 83 -12.78 -4.51 -11.24
CA TYR A 83 -13.24 -4.65 -12.62
C TYR A 83 -12.94 -6.05 -13.21
N VAL A 84 -11.73 -6.54 -13.03
CA VAL A 84 -11.33 -7.88 -13.51
C VAL A 84 -12.12 -8.98 -12.80
N TRP A 85 -12.29 -8.86 -11.48
CA TRP A 85 -13.03 -9.85 -10.69
C TRP A 85 -14.50 -9.91 -11.05
N THR A 86 -15.17 -8.78 -11.25
CA THR A 86 -16.59 -8.72 -11.59
C THR A 86 -16.90 -9.21 -13.00
N ARG A 87 -15.94 -9.17 -13.91
CA ARG A 87 -16.11 -9.66 -15.29
C ARG A 87 -15.93 -11.17 -15.45
N LYS A 88 -15.31 -11.83 -14.47
CA LYS A 88 -15.18 -13.30 -14.48
C LYS A 88 -16.50 -13.96 -14.03
N THR A 89 -17.49 -14.00 -14.93
CA THR A 89 -18.86 -14.48 -14.67
C THR A 89 -19.00 -16.01 -14.70
N ASN A 90 -17.96 -16.78 -14.97
CA ASN A 90 -18.00 -18.23 -14.97
C ASN A 90 -17.18 -18.79 -13.81
N GLU A 91 -17.84 -19.23 -12.77
CA GLU A 91 -17.61 -20.23 -11.70
C GLU A 91 -16.18 -20.80 -11.43
N GLN A 92 -15.14 -20.28 -12.05
CA GLN A 92 -13.77 -20.67 -11.72
C GLN A 92 -13.09 -19.51 -11.01
N THR A 93 -13.17 -19.52 -9.67
CA THR A 93 -12.18 -18.86 -8.84
C THR A 93 -10.81 -19.22 -9.40
N THR A 94 -10.02 -18.22 -9.78
CA THR A 94 -8.65 -18.46 -10.26
C THR A 94 -7.98 -19.36 -9.23
N PRO A 95 -7.64 -20.62 -9.56
CA PRO A 95 -7.03 -21.50 -8.57
C PRO A 95 -5.72 -20.86 -8.14
N ILE A 96 -5.47 -20.82 -6.83
CA ILE A 96 -4.17 -20.44 -6.29
C ILE A 96 -3.16 -21.45 -6.85
N SER A 97 -2.49 -21.10 -7.91
CA SER A 97 -1.46 -21.93 -8.53
C SER A 97 -0.09 -21.66 -7.88
N ARG A 98 0.76 -22.66 -7.89
CA ARG A 98 2.16 -22.45 -7.48
C ARG A 98 2.86 -21.61 -8.54
N ILE A 99 3.63 -20.62 -8.08
CA ILE A 99 4.49 -19.78 -8.92
C ILE A 99 5.33 -20.62 -9.87
N ASN A 100 5.24 -20.32 -11.15
CA ASN A 100 6.07 -20.91 -12.19
C ASN A 100 7.48 -20.27 -12.17
N THR A 101 8.48 -20.98 -12.68
CA THR A 101 9.87 -20.50 -12.74
C THR A 101 9.99 -19.17 -13.51
N LYS A 102 9.21 -18.98 -14.58
CA LYS A 102 9.17 -17.73 -15.35
C LYS A 102 8.60 -16.56 -14.54
N GLU A 103 7.53 -16.79 -13.80
CA GLU A 103 6.91 -15.79 -12.93
C GLU A 103 7.85 -15.37 -11.82
N LYS A 104 8.58 -16.35 -11.23
CA LYS A 104 9.60 -16.08 -10.23
C LYS A 104 10.76 -15.21 -10.77
N GLN A 105 11.20 -15.46 -12.00
CA GLN A 105 12.22 -14.64 -12.66
C GLN A 105 11.70 -13.23 -12.94
N THR A 106 10.46 -13.10 -13.43
CA THR A 106 9.82 -11.80 -13.68
C THR A 106 9.68 -10.99 -12.40
N SER A 107 9.22 -11.60 -11.30
CA SER A 107 9.13 -10.94 -9.99
C SER A 107 10.50 -10.47 -9.50
N PHE A 108 11.53 -11.29 -9.68
CA PHE A 108 12.89 -10.90 -9.30
C PHE A 108 13.40 -9.71 -10.12
N VAL A 109 13.13 -9.69 -11.43
CA VAL A 109 13.50 -8.56 -12.31
C VAL A 109 12.75 -7.29 -11.88
N ILE A 110 11.45 -7.38 -11.60
CA ILE A 110 10.63 -6.25 -11.11
C ILE A 110 11.19 -5.75 -9.77
N PHE A 111 11.53 -6.66 -8.86
CA PHE A 111 12.16 -6.30 -7.59
C PHE A 111 13.42 -5.45 -7.78
N ILE A 112 14.33 -5.88 -8.64
CA ILE A 112 15.59 -5.15 -8.92
C ILE A 112 15.31 -3.80 -9.58
N ILE A 113 14.43 -3.75 -10.59
CA ILE A 113 14.05 -2.51 -11.27
C ILE A 113 13.46 -1.50 -10.27
N THR A 114 12.56 -1.95 -9.40
CA THR A 114 11.93 -1.08 -8.39
C THR A 114 12.96 -0.58 -7.38
N LEU A 115 13.87 -1.45 -6.94
CA LEU A 115 14.93 -1.08 -6.00
C LEU A 115 15.82 0.04 -6.57
N VAL A 116 16.24 -0.11 -7.83
CA VAL A 116 17.03 0.92 -8.54
C VAL A 116 16.21 2.20 -8.73
N PHE A 117 14.95 2.10 -9.13
CA PHE A 117 14.07 3.24 -9.34
C PHE A 117 13.88 4.05 -8.05
N VAL A 118 13.52 3.39 -6.95
CA VAL A 118 13.33 4.06 -5.66
C VAL A 118 14.63 4.67 -5.16
N TYR A 119 15.76 3.96 -5.33
CA TYR A 119 17.09 4.50 -5.01
C TYR A 119 17.36 5.81 -5.76
N VAL A 120 17.13 5.85 -7.07
CA VAL A 120 17.34 7.05 -7.90
C VAL A 120 16.43 8.19 -7.47
N VAL A 121 15.17 7.91 -7.14
CA VAL A 121 14.21 8.91 -6.66
C VAL A 121 14.67 9.53 -5.34
N TYR A 122 15.07 8.72 -4.36
CA TYR A 122 15.59 9.23 -3.09
C TYR A 122 16.88 10.02 -3.25
N GLN A 123 17.76 9.58 -4.14
CA GLN A 123 19.02 10.27 -4.44
C GLN A 123 18.75 11.64 -5.07
N SER A 124 17.85 11.71 -6.05
CA SER A 124 17.49 12.98 -6.71
C SER A 124 16.74 13.95 -5.79
N ALA A 125 15.97 13.43 -4.83
CA ALA A 125 15.29 14.22 -3.82
C ALA A 125 16.20 14.69 -2.68
N GLY A 126 17.46 14.23 -2.61
CA GLY A 126 18.40 14.56 -1.53
C GLY A 126 17.98 14.04 -0.15
N LYS A 127 17.06 13.08 -0.11
CA LYS A 127 16.47 12.53 1.14
C LYS A 127 17.11 11.21 1.59
N TRP A 128 18.25 10.85 1.05
CA TRP A 128 18.96 9.61 1.39
C TRP A 128 19.75 9.72 2.71
N THR A 129 19.17 10.35 3.73
CA THR A 129 19.86 10.64 4.99
C THR A 129 19.37 9.82 6.18
N SER A 130 18.27 9.08 6.02
CA SER A 130 17.63 8.37 7.11
C SER A 130 17.61 6.86 6.90
N TRP A 131 17.74 6.10 7.98
CA TRP A 131 17.53 4.64 8.00
C TRP A 131 16.17 4.25 7.39
N THR A 132 15.16 5.08 7.58
CA THR A 132 13.82 4.87 7.02
C THR A 132 13.80 4.79 5.49
N ALA A 133 14.67 5.53 4.79
CA ALA A 133 14.75 5.48 3.33
C ALA A 133 15.20 4.11 2.81
N TYR A 134 16.12 3.43 3.53
CA TYR A 134 16.55 2.07 3.19
C TYR A 134 15.42 1.06 3.39
N VAL A 135 14.74 1.13 4.53
CA VAL A 135 13.60 0.25 4.84
C VAL A 135 12.48 0.45 3.84
N ASP A 136 12.12 1.70 3.54
CA ASP A 136 11.07 2.04 2.57
C ASP A 136 11.43 1.53 1.16
N THR A 137 12.67 1.69 0.73
CA THR A 137 13.13 1.19 -0.57
C THR A 137 12.97 -0.33 -0.68
N VAL A 138 13.38 -1.08 0.35
CA VAL A 138 13.29 -2.54 0.36
C VAL A 138 11.82 -3.01 0.44
N THR A 139 11.02 -2.41 1.31
CA THR A 139 9.62 -2.78 1.47
C THR A 139 8.81 -2.48 0.20
N THR A 140 9.02 -1.33 -0.42
CA THR A 140 8.37 -0.97 -1.70
C THR A 140 8.74 -1.95 -2.81
N ALA A 141 10.03 -2.33 -2.92
CA ALA A 141 10.47 -3.31 -3.91
C ALA A 141 9.84 -4.69 -3.69
N ILE A 142 9.74 -5.14 -2.44
CA ILE A 142 9.07 -6.41 -2.10
C ILE A 142 7.59 -6.33 -2.48
N PHE A 143 6.87 -5.29 -2.07
CA PHE A 143 5.44 -5.15 -2.37
C PHE A 143 5.15 -5.13 -3.86
N LEU A 144 5.88 -4.36 -4.66
CA LEU A 144 5.67 -4.31 -6.11
C LEU A 144 6.01 -5.63 -6.79
N SER A 145 7.02 -6.36 -6.33
CA SER A 145 7.34 -7.69 -6.88
C SER A 145 6.26 -8.73 -6.58
N LEU A 146 5.60 -8.63 -5.39
CA LEU A 146 4.53 -9.54 -4.98
C LEU A 146 3.21 -9.26 -5.68
N ILE A 147 2.89 -8.01 -6.00
CA ILE A 147 1.65 -7.65 -6.70
C ILE A 147 1.61 -8.23 -8.13
N HIS A 148 2.76 -8.50 -8.72
CA HIS A 148 2.85 -9.02 -10.09
C HIS A 148 2.67 -10.54 -10.19
N ILE A 149 2.61 -11.25 -9.06
CA ILE A 149 2.39 -12.68 -8.95
C ILE A 149 0.89 -12.97 -8.84
#